data_225894e29c29cdb0763941b3c510ac46
#
_entry.id   225894e29c29cdb0763941b3c510ac46
#
_cell.length_a   1.000
_cell.length_b   1.000
_cell.length_c   1.000
_cell.angle_alpha   90.00
_cell.angle_beta   90.00
_cell.angle_gamma   90.00
#
_symmetry.space_group_name_H-M   'P 1'
#
loop_
_entity.id
_entity.type
_entity.pdbx_description
1 polymer ?
#
loop_
_entity_poly.entity_id
_entity_poly.type
_entity_poly.pdbx_seq_one_letter_code
_entity_poly.pdbx_strand_id
1 'polypeptide(L)'
;LHKEYRRQRQMCIRDSSGTMLMANGCVVKDGQIVDVRTPRTPIPLFQNLEYMRSYLIGKMGWSAINGMPNVSGGFGLFDRSVAIAAGGYDAPSFAEDMDLITRMVGYMCDFSRPYKIVQIPDTCCWTEGPPNLAMLYRQRTRWARGLFQTLSIHHKMIFKKTYKQMGLLTLPYMFIFEFLAPIIELTGLIVFIYLAFTGAVNWNTAWMIYLTIYTFCQFLSIVVITYDYYVGMLYKRGYEYLWIIIASILEPIFYHPIITFCSLRGYLSYLTNRDFKWKNMERKGFKQKEESADNTDTTPMKPEPATI
;
A
#
# COMPACT_ATOMS: atom_id res chain seq x y z
N LEU A 1 18.31 -8.68 -22.26
CA LEU A 1 17.35 -7.69 -21.69
C LEU A 1 16.41 -7.11 -22.77
N HIS A 2 16.93 -6.59 -23.90
CA HIS A 2 16.05 -6.01 -24.95
C HIS A 2 15.17 -7.04 -25.68
N LYS A 3 15.57 -8.30 -25.82
CA LYS A 3 14.76 -9.36 -26.47
C LYS A 3 13.63 -9.85 -25.56
N GLU A 4 13.83 -9.90 -24.25
CA GLU A 4 12.78 -10.27 -23.28
C GLU A 4 11.73 -9.16 -23.14
N TYR A 5 12.13 -7.90 -23.12
CA TYR A 5 11.21 -6.76 -23.17
C TYR A 5 10.36 -6.74 -24.45
N ARG A 6 10.90 -7.14 -25.59
CA ARG A 6 10.13 -7.30 -26.84
C ARG A 6 9.15 -8.46 -26.80
N ARG A 7 9.53 -9.60 -26.18
CA ARG A 7 8.61 -10.74 -25.99
C ARG A 7 7.50 -10.42 -24.99
N GLN A 8 7.78 -9.63 -23.97
CA GLN A 8 6.76 -9.15 -23.04
C GLN A 8 5.77 -8.18 -23.70
N ARG A 9 6.19 -7.37 -24.68
CA ARG A 9 5.27 -6.56 -25.49
C ARG A 9 4.37 -7.37 -26.41
N GLN A 10 4.76 -8.56 -26.80
CA GLN A 10 3.96 -9.47 -27.63
C GLN A 10 3.02 -10.39 -26.82
N MET A 11 3.30 -10.61 -25.55
CA MET A 11 2.39 -11.30 -24.64
C MET A 11 1.54 -10.24 -23.94
N CYS A 12 0.28 -10.12 -24.35
CA CYS A 12 -0.83 -9.37 -23.77
C CYS A 12 -0.67 -8.88 -22.30
N ILE A 13 0.40 -8.11 -21.99
CA ILE A 13 0.48 -7.34 -20.75
C ILE A 13 -0.51 -6.20 -20.94
N ARG A 14 -1.64 -6.29 -20.24
CA ARG A 14 -2.69 -5.29 -20.37
C ARG A 14 -2.67 -4.28 -19.23
N ASP A 15 -2.08 -4.68 -18.08
CA ASP A 15 -2.00 -3.82 -16.92
C ASP A 15 -0.68 -4.03 -16.19
N SER A 16 -0.11 -2.97 -15.64
CA SER A 16 1.06 -3.06 -14.77
C SER A 16 0.92 -2.14 -13.56
N SER A 17 1.34 -2.65 -12.41
CA SER A 17 1.49 -1.90 -11.16
C SER A 17 2.95 -1.57 -10.95
N GLY A 18 3.27 -0.33 -10.63
CA GLY A 18 4.61 0.07 -10.23
C GLY A 18 4.80 0.00 -8.73
N THR A 19 6.04 -0.27 -8.30
CA THR A 19 6.42 -0.19 -6.89
C THR A 19 6.36 1.26 -6.42
N MET A 20 5.64 1.48 -5.32
CA MET A 20 5.50 2.78 -4.68
C MET A 20 6.10 2.73 -3.27
N LEU A 21 6.95 3.70 -2.97
CA LEU A 21 7.64 3.80 -1.69
C LEU A 21 7.36 5.13 -0.98
N MET A 22 7.71 5.19 0.31
CA MET A 22 7.51 6.39 1.13
C MET A 22 8.62 7.41 0.91
N ALA A 23 8.22 8.61 0.56
CA ALA A 23 9.12 9.75 0.42
C ALA A 23 9.40 10.45 1.76
N ASN A 24 8.64 10.14 2.82
CA ASN A 24 8.83 10.70 4.14
C ASN A 24 10.26 10.42 4.67
N GLY A 25 11.00 11.46 4.98
CA GLY A 25 12.40 11.36 5.43
C GLY A 25 13.43 11.42 4.32
N CYS A 26 13.06 11.21 3.05
CA CYS A 26 13.94 11.36 1.91
C CYS A 26 14.37 12.81 1.70
N VAL A 27 15.54 13.01 1.09
CA VAL A 27 16.01 14.34 0.67
C VAL A 27 15.56 14.56 -0.78
N VAL A 28 14.83 15.62 -0.99
CA VAL A 28 14.32 16.01 -2.32
C VAL A 28 15.01 17.30 -2.75
N LYS A 29 15.58 17.32 -3.96
CA LYS A 29 16.10 18.51 -4.63
C LYS A 29 15.51 18.57 -6.04
N ASP A 30 15.02 19.72 -6.44
CA ASP A 30 14.44 19.98 -7.77
C ASP A 30 13.36 18.95 -8.19
N GLY A 31 12.54 18.53 -7.23
CA GLY A 31 11.48 17.54 -7.43
C GLY A 31 11.97 16.10 -7.57
N GLN A 32 13.27 15.84 -7.40
CA GLN A 32 13.85 14.50 -7.46
C GLN A 32 14.36 14.03 -6.09
N ILE A 33 14.21 12.75 -5.79
CA ILE A 33 14.78 12.16 -4.59
C ILE A 33 16.27 11.91 -4.82
N VAL A 34 17.11 12.62 -4.09
CA VAL A 34 18.57 12.53 -4.18
C VAL A 34 19.19 11.62 -3.10
N ASP A 35 18.49 11.45 -1.96
CA ASP A 35 18.95 10.57 -0.88
C ASP A 35 17.74 9.90 -0.24
N VAL A 36 17.71 8.57 -0.26
CA VAL A 36 16.64 7.77 0.32
C VAL A 36 16.93 7.51 1.78
N ARG A 37 16.00 7.90 2.65
CA ARG A 37 16.10 7.72 4.10
C ARG A 37 14.79 7.19 4.66
N THR A 38 14.91 6.41 5.74
CA THR A 38 13.71 5.97 6.48
C THR A 38 13.05 7.16 7.19
N PRO A 39 11.72 7.17 7.26
CA PRO A 39 10.99 8.13 8.08
C PRO A 39 11.45 8.05 9.55
N ARG A 40 11.53 9.20 10.22
CA ARG A 40 11.91 9.27 11.65
C ARG A 40 10.70 9.44 12.58
N THR A 41 9.52 9.64 12.01
CA THR A 41 8.27 9.70 12.76
C THR A 41 7.58 8.34 12.75
N PRO A 42 6.96 7.90 13.86
CA PRO A 42 6.47 6.53 14.00
C PRO A 42 5.49 6.09 12.91
N ILE A 43 4.47 6.89 12.62
CA ILE A 43 3.41 6.51 11.67
C ILE A 43 3.95 6.31 10.25
N PRO A 44 4.66 7.25 9.64
CA PRO A 44 5.31 7.02 8.35
C PRO A 44 6.31 5.87 8.36
N LEU A 45 7.01 5.64 9.49
CA LEU A 45 7.99 4.55 9.61
C LEU A 45 7.30 3.18 9.56
N PHE A 46 6.20 2.98 10.30
CA PHE A 46 5.41 1.75 10.23
C PHE A 46 4.82 1.54 8.84
N GLN A 47 4.28 2.60 8.24
CA GLN A 47 3.71 2.51 6.90
C GLN A 47 4.78 2.24 5.82
N ASN A 48 6.01 2.72 6.02
CA ASN A 48 7.12 2.39 5.14
C ASN A 48 7.43 0.89 5.15
N LEU A 49 7.49 0.25 6.32
CA LEU A 49 7.66 -1.20 6.45
C LEU A 49 6.49 -1.96 5.81
N GLU A 50 5.27 -1.51 6.04
CA GLU A 50 4.08 -2.08 5.41
C GLU A 50 4.15 -2.02 3.87
N TYR A 51 4.58 -0.89 3.30
CA TYR A 51 4.75 -0.73 1.87
C TYR A 51 5.85 -1.62 1.32
N MET A 52 6.98 -1.74 2.02
CA MET A 52 8.04 -2.68 1.63
C MET A 52 7.49 -4.10 1.55
N ARG A 53 6.76 -4.58 2.56
CA ARG A 53 6.13 -5.92 2.53
C ARG A 53 5.12 -6.06 1.41
N SER A 54 4.28 -5.05 1.21
CA SER A 54 3.23 -5.08 0.18
C SER A 54 3.79 -5.08 -1.23
N TYR A 55 4.72 -4.18 -1.54
CA TYR A 55 5.20 -3.99 -2.92
C TYR A 55 6.33 -4.95 -3.30
N LEU A 56 7.29 -5.19 -2.40
CA LEU A 56 8.47 -6.00 -2.74
C LEU A 56 8.20 -7.50 -2.65
N ILE A 57 7.23 -7.93 -1.85
CA ILE A 57 6.89 -9.36 -1.70
C ILE A 57 5.45 -9.63 -2.09
N GLY A 58 4.48 -8.98 -1.43
CA GLY A 58 3.07 -9.29 -1.60
C GLY A 58 2.59 -9.17 -3.04
N LYS A 59 2.74 -7.99 -3.64
CA LYS A 59 2.31 -7.74 -5.03
C LYS A 59 3.14 -8.51 -6.05
N MET A 60 4.41 -8.77 -5.78
CA MET A 60 5.24 -9.64 -6.64
C MET A 60 4.69 -11.07 -6.65
N GLY A 61 4.33 -11.61 -5.48
CA GLY A 61 3.69 -12.93 -5.36
C GLY A 61 2.35 -12.99 -6.10
N TRP A 62 1.48 -11.99 -5.92
CA TRP A 62 0.21 -11.89 -6.63
C TRP A 62 0.39 -11.75 -8.15
N SER A 63 1.40 -11.01 -8.59
CA SER A 63 1.75 -10.88 -10.02
C SER A 63 2.19 -12.22 -10.62
N ALA A 64 2.96 -13.02 -9.88
CA ALA A 64 3.44 -14.32 -10.35
C ALA A 64 2.29 -15.28 -10.68
N ILE A 65 1.22 -15.27 -9.88
CA ILE A 65 0.02 -16.10 -10.10
C ILE A 65 -1.08 -15.40 -10.92
N ASN A 66 -0.83 -14.18 -11.41
CA ASN A 66 -1.81 -13.36 -12.15
C ASN A 66 -3.10 -13.08 -11.35
N GLY A 67 -2.98 -12.91 -10.05
CA GLY A 67 -4.09 -12.69 -9.10
C GLY A 67 -4.02 -11.33 -8.41
N MET A 68 -3.51 -10.28 -9.04
CA MET A 68 -3.32 -8.95 -8.45
C MET A 68 -4.62 -8.40 -7.84
N PRO A 69 -4.66 -8.10 -6.53
CA PRO A 69 -5.86 -7.59 -5.86
C PRO A 69 -6.16 -6.13 -6.22
N ASN A 70 -5.12 -5.31 -6.38
CA ASN A 70 -5.24 -3.91 -6.79
C ASN A 70 -3.97 -3.43 -7.48
N VAL A 71 -4.12 -2.54 -8.44
CA VAL A 71 -3.06 -1.71 -8.98
C VAL A 71 -3.14 -0.37 -8.25
N SER A 72 -2.02 0.08 -7.66
CA SER A 72 -2.04 1.30 -6.85
C SER A 72 -2.57 2.50 -7.63
N GLY A 73 -3.53 3.22 -7.04
CA GLY A 73 -4.07 4.46 -7.60
C GLY A 73 -3.01 5.57 -7.79
N GLY A 74 -1.83 5.45 -7.16
CA GLY A 74 -0.72 6.38 -7.34
C GLY A 74 0.11 6.13 -8.60
N PHE A 75 0.20 4.88 -9.06
CA PHE A 75 0.93 4.53 -10.28
C PHE A 75 0.48 3.18 -10.85
N GLY A 76 -0.21 3.23 -11.96
CA GLY A 76 -0.64 2.05 -12.71
C GLY A 76 -0.75 2.37 -14.20
N LEU A 77 -0.43 1.40 -15.04
CA LEU A 77 -0.62 1.45 -16.48
C LEU A 77 -1.71 0.45 -16.87
N PHE A 78 -2.69 0.91 -17.62
CA PHE A 78 -3.85 0.13 -18.03
C PHE A 78 -3.99 0.13 -19.55
N ASP A 79 -4.42 -0.99 -20.13
CA ASP A 79 -4.92 -1.00 -21.51
C ASP A 79 -6.17 -0.13 -21.58
N ARG A 80 -6.06 1.00 -22.27
CA ARG A 80 -7.13 1.99 -22.38
C ARG A 80 -8.43 1.39 -22.93
N SER A 81 -8.32 0.49 -23.90
CA SER A 81 -9.49 -0.12 -24.54
C SER A 81 -10.24 -1.03 -23.57
N VAL A 82 -9.51 -1.80 -22.76
CA VAL A 82 -10.08 -2.68 -21.73
C VAL A 82 -10.65 -1.86 -20.59
N ALA A 83 -9.95 -0.84 -20.12
CA ALA A 83 -10.44 0.03 -19.05
C ALA A 83 -11.75 0.73 -19.43
N ILE A 84 -11.88 1.24 -20.66
CA ILE A 84 -13.11 1.86 -21.17
C ILE A 84 -14.22 0.81 -21.30
N ALA A 85 -13.92 -0.37 -21.86
CA ALA A 85 -14.89 -1.45 -22.02
C ALA A 85 -15.39 -1.99 -20.67
N ALA A 86 -14.56 -1.96 -19.62
CA ALA A 86 -14.95 -2.29 -18.25
C ALA A 86 -15.70 -1.16 -17.51
N GLY A 87 -15.94 -0.02 -18.16
CA GLY A 87 -16.69 1.12 -17.62
C GLY A 87 -15.85 2.25 -17.02
N GLY A 88 -14.50 2.20 -17.13
CA GLY A 88 -13.63 3.25 -16.62
C GLY A 88 -13.59 3.34 -15.08
N TYR A 89 -13.09 4.45 -14.56
CA TYR A 89 -13.14 4.72 -13.12
C TYR A 89 -14.55 5.04 -12.66
N ASP A 90 -14.98 4.41 -11.56
CA ASP A 90 -16.27 4.67 -10.92
C ASP A 90 -16.12 5.78 -9.87
N ALA A 91 -16.70 6.96 -10.13
CA ALA A 91 -16.55 8.12 -9.26
C ALA A 91 -17.11 7.93 -7.83
N PRO A 92 -18.20 7.19 -7.59
CA PRO A 92 -18.69 6.83 -6.27
C PRO A 92 -17.84 5.82 -5.52
N SER A 93 -16.86 5.16 -6.15
CA SER A 93 -16.05 4.13 -5.51
C SER A 93 -15.06 4.74 -4.51
N PHE A 94 -14.97 4.14 -3.32
CA PHE A 94 -13.98 4.51 -2.30
C PHE A 94 -12.61 3.86 -2.52
N ALA A 95 -12.55 2.81 -3.38
CA ALA A 95 -11.37 2.11 -3.82
C ALA A 95 -11.44 1.90 -5.34
N GLU A 96 -11.40 3.00 -6.06
CA GLU A 96 -11.56 3.10 -7.51
C GLU A 96 -10.54 2.25 -8.28
N ASP A 97 -9.35 2.10 -7.73
CA ASP A 97 -8.25 1.30 -8.29
C ASP A 97 -8.51 -0.22 -8.16
N MET A 98 -8.99 -0.66 -7.01
CA MET A 98 -9.35 -2.05 -6.73
C MET A 98 -10.59 -2.46 -7.53
N ASP A 99 -11.60 -1.61 -7.58
CA ASP A 99 -12.84 -1.84 -8.31
C ASP A 99 -12.58 -1.92 -9.83
N LEU A 100 -11.79 -1.00 -10.37
CA LEU A 100 -11.44 -1.00 -11.80
C LEU A 100 -10.76 -2.30 -12.21
N ILE A 101 -9.73 -2.75 -11.48
CA ILE A 101 -9.03 -4.01 -11.76
C ILE A 101 -9.97 -5.20 -11.71
N THR A 102 -10.84 -5.25 -10.71
CA THR A 102 -11.82 -6.35 -10.58
C THR A 102 -12.77 -6.39 -11.78
N ARG A 103 -13.27 -5.23 -12.24
CA ARG A 103 -14.11 -5.13 -13.43
C ARG A 103 -13.37 -5.46 -14.72
N MET A 104 -12.12 -5.00 -14.87
CA MET A 104 -11.29 -5.32 -16.04
C MET A 104 -11.03 -6.81 -16.15
N VAL A 105 -10.67 -7.47 -15.04
CA VAL A 105 -10.50 -8.93 -15.00
C VAL A 105 -11.83 -9.64 -15.29
N GLY A 106 -12.93 -9.19 -14.71
CA GLY A 106 -14.26 -9.70 -14.99
C GLY A 106 -14.57 -9.65 -16.48
N TYR A 107 -14.42 -8.47 -17.11
CA TYR A 107 -14.62 -8.28 -18.55
C TYR A 107 -13.74 -9.22 -19.39
N MET A 108 -12.45 -9.36 -19.06
CA MET A 108 -11.55 -10.24 -19.81
C MET A 108 -11.95 -11.71 -19.69
N CYS A 109 -12.42 -12.14 -18.52
CA CYS A 109 -12.89 -13.51 -18.29
C CYS A 109 -14.23 -13.79 -18.98
N ASP A 110 -15.18 -12.87 -18.90
CA ASP A 110 -16.50 -13.02 -19.52
C ASP A 110 -16.41 -13.18 -21.05
N PHE A 111 -15.46 -12.49 -21.67
CA PHE A 111 -15.17 -12.62 -23.10
C PHE A 111 -14.08 -13.64 -23.43
N SER A 112 -13.66 -14.47 -22.46
CA SER A 112 -12.63 -15.51 -22.64
C SER A 112 -11.31 -14.97 -23.23
N ARG A 113 -10.97 -13.71 -22.98
CA ARG A 113 -9.76 -13.06 -23.47
C ARG A 113 -8.58 -13.31 -22.54
N PRO A 114 -7.36 -13.52 -23.07
CA PRO A 114 -6.16 -13.64 -22.26
C PRO A 114 -5.79 -12.27 -21.66
N TYR A 115 -5.38 -12.26 -20.40
CA TYR A 115 -4.85 -11.07 -19.73
C TYR A 115 -3.70 -11.43 -18.81
N LYS A 116 -2.87 -10.44 -18.50
CA LYS A 116 -1.82 -10.54 -17.48
C LYS A 116 -1.64 -9.19 -16.81
N ILE A 117 -1.54 -9.22 -15.47
CA ILE A 117 -1.25 -8.05 -14.64
C ILE A 117 0.13 -8.27 -14.03
N VAL A 118 1.04 -7.33 -14.23
CA VAL A 118 2.44 -7.45 -13.82
C VAL A 118 2.80 -6.38 -12.80
N GLN A 119 3.46 -6.78 -11.71
CA GLN A 119 4.12 -5.86 -10.78
C GLN A 119 5.53 -5.57 -11.27
N ILE A 120 5.86 -4.30 -11.41
CA ILE A 120 7.22 -3.82 -11.71
C ILE A 120 7.97 -3.69 -10.39
N PRO A 121 9.09 -4.42 -10.19
CA PRO A 121 9.83 -4.40 -8.91
C PRO A 121 10.55 -3.07 -8.67
N ASP A 122 10.97 -2.40 -9.75
CA ASP A 122 11.66 -1.11 -9.65
C ASP A 122 10.74 -0.03 -9.05
N THR A 123 11.31 0.86 -8.25
CA THR A 123 10.56 1.98 -7.67
C THR A 123 10.14 2.96 -8.76
N CYS A 124 8.85 2.96 -9.07
CA CYS A 124 8.24 3.80 -10.10
C CYS A 124 7.63 5.08 -9.54
N CYS A 125 7.27 5.09 -8.27
CA CYS A 125 6.55 6.20 -7.65
C CYS A 125 6.95 6.38 -6.18
N TRP A 126 6.97 7.63 -5.75
CA TRP A 126 7.17 8.01 -4.36
C TRP A 126 5.95 8.75 -3.84
N THR A 127 5.50 8.41 -2.66
CA THR A 127 4.32 9.01 -2.04
C THR A 127 4.63 9.53 -0.64
N GLU A 128 3.96 10.59 -0.25
CA GLU A 128 4.00 11.07 1.13
C GLU A 128 2.95 10.33 1.94
N GLY A 129 3.38 9.59 2.97
CA GLY A 129 2.51 8.92 3.92
C GLY A 129 1.91 9.89 4.95
N PRO A 130 0.85 9.49 5.66
CA PRO A 130 0.19 10.31 6.67
C PRO A 130 1.17 10.69 7.78
N PRO A 131 1.34 11.99 8.06
CA PRO A 131 2.30 12.46 9.05
C PRO A 131 1.83 12.27 10.49
N ASN A 132 0.54 12.02 10.71
CA ASN A 132 -0.05 11.90 12.04
C ASN A 132 -1.22 10.90 12.07
N LEU A 133 -1.67 10.57 13.28
CA LEU A 133 -2.72 9.59 13.52
C LEU A 133 -4.07 9.98 12.88
N ALA A 134 -4.42 11.26 12.88
CA ALA A 134 -5.69 11.71 12.30
C ALA A 134 -5.75 11.48 10.78
N MET A 135 -4.63 11.72 10.10
CA MET A 135 -4.52 11.46 8.66
C MET A 135 -4.49 9.97 8.35
N LEU A 136 -3.76 9.18 9.15
CA LEU A 136 -3.75 7.72 9.06
C LEU A 136 -5.17 7.16 9.24
N TYR A 137 -5.89 7.60 10.27
CA TYR A 137 -7.27 7.19 10.53
C TYR A 137 -8.17 7.45 9.32
N ARG A 138 -8.11 8.66 8.72
CA ARG A 138 -8.90 8.99 7.51
C ARG A 138 -8.55 8.09 6.33
N GLN A 139 -7.26 7.87 6.09
CA GLN A 139 -6.77 7.03 5.00
C GLN A 139 -7.26 5.59 5.16
N ARG A 140 -7.05 4.99 6.33
CA ARG A 140 -7.38 3.59 6.60
C ARG A 140 -8.88 3.32 6.66
N THR A 141 -9.64 4.21 7.26
CA THR A 141 -11.11 4.13 7.25
C THR A 141 -11.66 4.18 5.83
N ARG A 142 -11.09 5.02 4.95
CA ARG A 142 -11.48 5.05 3.54
C ARG A 142 -11.14 3.73 2.83
N TRP A 143 -9.94 3.19 3.03
CA TRP A 143 -9.52 1.93 2.40
C TRP A 143 -10.40 0.75 2.82
N ALA A 144 -10.67 0.65 4.12
CA ALA A 144 -11.56 -0.38 4.64
C ALA A 144 -12.99 -0.26 4.08
N ARG A 145 -13.52 0.96 3.97
CA ARG A 145 -14.81 1.23 3.34
C ARG A 145 -14.80 0.78 1.87
N GLY A 146 -13.73 1.10 1.14
CA GLY A 146 -13.55 0.69 -0.25
C GLY A 146 -13.44 -0.82 -0.43
N LEU A 147 -12.73 -1.51 0.45
CA LEU A 147 -12.66 -2.97 0.47
C LEU A 147 -14.05 -3.59 0.64
N PHE A 148 -14.81 -3.12 1.63
CA PHE A 148 -16.17 -3.61 1.86
C PHE A 148 -17.07 -3.37 0.63
N GLN A 149 -17.01 -2.16 0.06
CA GLN A 149 -17.77 -1.81 -1.14
C GLN A 149 -17.42 -2.72 -2.32
N THR A 150 -16.14 -2.92 -2.61
CA THR A 150 -15.67 -3.76 -3.72
C THR A 150 -16.12 -5.21 -3.54
N LEU A 151 -15.96 -5.78 -2.34
CA LEU A 151 -16.43 -7.13 -2.05
C LEU A 151 -17.96 -7.27 -2.17
N SER A 152 -18.71 -6.24 -1.75
CA SER A 152 -20.18 -6.24 -1.84
C SER A 152 -20.65 -6.17 -3.29
N ILE A 153 -20.02 -5.35 -4.12
CA ILE A 153 -20.36 -5.20 -5.55
C ILE A 153 -20.01 -6.48 -6.30
N HIS A 154 -18.81 -7.03 -6.05
CA HIS A 154 -18.28 -8.16 -6.80
C HIS A 154 -18.49 -9.52 -6.12
N HIS A 155 -19.39 -9.63 -5.12
CA HIS A 155 -19.63 -10.87 -4.37
C HIS A 155 -19.95 -12.08 -5.26
N LYS A 156 -20.60 -11.84 -6.41
CA LYS A 156 -20.94 -12.90 -7.38
C LYS A 156 -19.72 -13.53 -8.06
N MET A 157 -18.57 -12.88 -8.01
CA MET A 157 -17.32 -13.41 -8.57
C MET A 157 -16.57 -14.32 -7.60
N ILE A 158 -16.85 -14.21 -6.29
CA ILE A 158 -16.16 -14.97 -5.24
C ILE A 158 -16.44 -16.48 -5.42
N PHE A 159 -15.38 -17.29 -5.35
CA PHE A 159 -15.39 -18.75 -5.56
C PHE A 159 -15.83 -19.22 -6.96
N LYS A 160 -15.93 -18.33 -7.95
CA LYS A 160 -16.28 -18.72 -9.33
C LYS A 160 -15.04 -18.99 -10.18
N LYS A 161 -14.98 -20.19 -10.77
CA LYS A 161 -13.90 -20.65 -11.67
C LYS A 161 -13.81 -19.80 -12.95
N THR A 162 -14.93 -19.23 -13.42
CA THR A 162 -14.98 -18.36 -14.59
C THR A 162 -13.98 -17.20 -14.49
N TYR A 163 -13.80 -16.64 -13.28
CA TYR A 163 -12.90 -15.51 -13.05
C TYR A 163 -11.48 -15.92 -12.65
N LYS A 164 -11.11 -17.18 -12.88
CA LYS A 164 -9.76 -17.71 -12.69
C LYS A 164 -9.20 -17.36 -11.30
N GLN A 165 -7.97 -16.85 -11.24
CA GLN A 165 -7.30 -16.47 -9.98
C GLN A 165 -8.05 -15.38 -9.22
N MET A 166 -8.64 -14.40 -9.91
CA MET A 166 -9.44 -13.35 -9.25
C MET A 166 -10.59 -13.94 -8.43
N GLY A 167 -11.35 -14.87 -9.04
CA GLY A 167 -12.50 -15.49 -8.36
C GLY A 167 -12.13 -16.58 -7.36
N LEU A 168 -11.06 -17.35 -7.60
CA LEU A 168 -10.72 -18.50 -6.78
C LEU A 168 -9.72 -18.21 -5.65
N LEU A 169 -8.89 -17.18 -5.82
CA LEU A 169 -7.83 -16.87 -4.86
C LEU A 169 -7.94 -15.42 -4.35
N THR A 170 -7.95 -14.44 -5.24
CA THR A 170 -7.82 -13.03 -4.85
C THR A 170 -9.02 -12.52 -4.05
N LEU A 171 -10.22 -12.62 -4.59
CA LEU A 171 -11.42 -12.17 -3.87
C LEU A 171 -11.71 -12.98 -2.60
N PRO A 172 -11.56 -14.33 -2.57
CA PRO A 172 -11.63 -15.10 -1.34
C PRO A 172 -10.58 -14.69 -0.30
N TYR A 173 -9.33 -14.44 -0.72
CA TYR A 173 -8.27 -13.94 0.17
C TYR A 173 -8.66 -12.58 0.77
N MET A 174 -9.08 -11.62 -0.06
CA MET A 174 -9.50 -10.30 0.41
C MET A 174 -10.70 -10.40 1.38
N PHE A 175 -11.63 -11.32 1.12
CA PHE A 175 -12.76 -11.54 2.01
C PHE A 175 -12.35 -12.15 3.35
N ILE A 176 -11.54 -13.22 3.34
CA ILE A 176 -11.18 -13.95 4.56
C ILE A 176 -10.09 -13.21 5.36
N PHE A 177 -9.01 -12.79 4.69
CA PHE A 177 -7.79 -12.30 5.37
C PHE A 177 -7.68 -10.78 5.47
N GLU A 178 -8.47 -10.03 4.70
CA GLU A 178 -8.47 -8.57 4.80
C GLU A 178 -9.77 -8.04 5.42
N PHE A 179 -10.93 -8.57 5.00
CA PHE A 179 -12.21 -8.09 5.49
C PHE A 179 -12.62 -8.74 6.82
N LEU A 180 -12.55 -10.08 6.93
CA LEU A 180 -12.95 -10.77 8.16
C LEU A 180 -11.91 -10.68 9.27
N ALA A 181 -10.62 -10.54 8.97
CA ALA A 181 -9.56 -10.52 9.98
C ALA A 181 -9.80 -9.49 11.09
N PRO A 182 -10.09 -8.19 10.83
CA PRO A 182 -10.36 -7.23 11.91
C PRO A 182 -11.56 -7.59 12.77
N ILE A 183 -12.57 -8.26 12.20
CA ILE A 183 -13.77 -8.71 12.93
C ILE A 183 -13.41 -9.88 13.87
N ILE A 184 -12.63 -10.83 13.35
CA ILE A 184 -12.16 -12.00 14.12
C ILE A 184 -11.23 -11.52 15.24
N GLU A 185 -10.32 -10.60 14.97
CA GLU A 185 -9.41 -10.02 15.97
C GLU A 185 -10.17 -9.32 17.10
N LEU A 186 -11.16 -8.49 16.76
CA LEU A 186 -12.00 -7.83 17.78
C LEU A 186 -12.77 -8.86 18.60
N THR A 187 -13.37 -9.86 17.95
CA THR A 187 -14.10 -10.94 18.64
C THR A 187 -13.17 -11.71 19.56
N GLY A 188 -11.98 -12.10 19.07
CA GLY A 188 -10.95 -12.76 19.87
C GLY A 188 -10.50 -11.95 21.07
N LEU A 189 -10.31 -10.63 20.90
CA LEU A 189 -9.98 -9.72 22.00
C LEU A 189 -11.09 -9.65 23.05
N ILE A 190 -12.36 -9.55 22.64
CA ILE A 190 -13.51 -9.55 23.55
C ILE A 190 -13.57 -10.85 24.35
N VAL A 191 -13.43 -12.00 23.67
CA VAL A 191 -13.43 -13.31 24.32
C VAL A 191 -12.25 -13.43 25.29
N PHE A 192 -11.05 -13.00 24.90
CA PHE A 192 -9.87 -13.01 25.75
C PHE A 192 -10.09 -12.16 27.02
N ILE A 193 -10.62 -10.96 26.88
CA ILE A 193 -10.93 -10.06 28.00
C ILE A 193 -11.96 -10.74 28.94
N TYR A 194 -13.03 -11.33 28.40
CA TYR A 194 -14.03 -12.04 29.18
C TYR A 194 -13.41 -13.20 29.98
N LEU A 195 -12.60 -14.04 29.34
CA LEU A 195 -11.90 -15.16 29.99
C LEU A 195 -10.91 -14.66 31.06
N ALA A 196 -10.25 -13.53 30.84
CA ALA A 196 -9.35 -12.92 31.82
C ALA A 196 -10.11 -12.47 33.07
N PHE A 197 -11.25 -11.82 32.92
CA PHE A 197 -12.08 -11.39 34.04
C PHE A 197 -12.71 -12.57 34.83
N THR A 198 -13.02 -13.66 34.15
CA THR A 198 -13.57 -14.87 34.82
C THR A 198 -12.50 -15.79 35.39
N GLY A 199 -11.21 -15.45 35.21
CA GLY A 199 -10.10 -16.29 35.64
C GLY A 199 -9.94 -17.60 34.84
N ALA A 200 -10.63 -17.75 33.72
CA ALA A 200 -10.63 -18.95 32.87
C ALA A 200 -9.53 -18.97 31.81
N VAL A 201 -8.66 -17.97 31.77
CA VAL A 201 -7.55 -17.92 30.81
C VAL A 201 -6.50 -18.97 31.10
N ASN A 202 -6.22 -19.81 30.13
CA ASN A 202 -5.00 -20.62 30.13
C ASN A 202 -3.84 -19.77 29.62
N TRP A 203 -3.06 -19.21 30.56
CA TRP A 203 -1.96 -18.31 30.24
C TRP A 203 -0.87 -18.93 29.37
N ASN A 204 -0.58 -20.23 29.55
CA ASN A 204 0.40 -20.93 28.71
C ASN A 204 -0.05 -20.95 27.25
N THR A 205 -1.31 -21.31 27.00
CA THR A 205 -1.89 -21.32 25.67
C THR A 205 -1.95 -19.91 25.08
N ALA A 206 -2.35 -18.91 25.86
CA ALA A 206 -2.40 -17.51 25.42
C ALA A 206 -1.02 -17.01 24.98
N TRP A 207 0.01 -17.26 25.78
CA TRP A 207 1.39 -16.89 25.41
C TRP A 207 1.91 -17.65 24.19
N MET A 208 1.61 -18.95 24.07
CA MET A 208 1.99 -19.72 22.88
C MET A 208 1.37 -19.15 21.60
N ILE A 209 0.08 -18.84 21.63
CA ILE A 209 -0.61 -18.23 20.47
C ILE A 209 0.01 -16.88 20.14
N TYR A 210 0.17 -16.00 21.14
CA TYR A 210 0.76 -14.69 20.95
C TYR A 210 2.16 -14.78 20.34
N LEU A 211 3.05 -15.58 20.91
CA LEU A 211 4.42 -15.74 20.42
C LEU A 211 4.47 -16.34 19.02
N THR A 212 3.57 -17.28 18.69
CA THR A 212 3.49 -17.87 17.36
C THR A 212 3.14 -16.81 16.31
N ILE A 213 2.09 -16.03 16.55
CA ILE A 213 1.67 -14.95 15.64
C ILE A 213 2.76 -13.88 15.55
N TYR A 214 3.31 -13.44 16.68
CA TYR A 214 4.36 -12.44 16.72
C TYR A 214 5.60 -12.89 15.96
N THR A 215 6.08 -14.12 16.17
CA THR A 215 7.25 -14.67 15.48
C THR A 215 7.01 -14.77 13.97
N PHE A 216 5.80 -15.16 13.55
CA PHE A 216 5.44 -15.20 12.13
C PHE A 216 5.48 -13.80 11.49
N CYS A 217 4.95 -12.78 12.17
CA CYS A 217 5.04 -11.39 11.70
C CYS A 217 6.49 -10.92 11.59
N GLN A 218 7.35 -11.26 12.57
CA GLN A 218 8.76 -10.96 12.53
C GLN A 218 9.48 -11.67 11.38
N PHE A 219 9.17 -12.94 11.16
CA PHE A 219 9.73 -13.70 10.03
C PHE A 219 9.45 -13.01 8.68
N LEU A 220 8.21 -12.61 8.42
CA LEU A 220 7.86 -11.88 7.19
C LEU A 220 8.61 -10.55 7.07
N SER A 221 8.77 -9.83 8.18
CA SER A 221 9.53 -8.58 8.20
C SER A 221 11.02 -8.79 7.92
N ILE A 222 11.62 -9.82 8.51
CA ILE A 222 13.01 -10.19 8.25
C ILE A 222 13.22 -10.55 6.78
N VAL A 223 12.31 -11.32 6.19
CA VAL A 223 12.38 -11.68 4.77
C VAL A 223 12.41 -10.44 3.89
N VAL A 224 11.52 -9.46 4.11
CA VAL A 224 11.49 -8.25 3.29
C VAL A 224 12.71 -7.35 3.50
N ILE A 225 13.16 -7.21 4.73
CA ILE A 225 14.36 -6.42 5.07
C ILE A 225 15.60 -7.06 4.41
N THR A 226 15.72 -8.38 4.48
CA THR A 226 16.83 -9.12 3.86
C THR A 226 16.77 -9.01 2.34
N TYR A 227 15.59 -9.15 1.75
CA TYR A 227 15.41 -8.96 0.31
C TYR A 227 15.84 -7.57 -0.14
N ASP A 228 15.40 -6.52 0.56
CA ASP A 228 15.78 -5.15 0.20
C ASP A 228 17.29 -4.91 0.40
N TYR A 229 17.86 -5.43 1.47
CA TYR A 229 19.30 -5.28 1.75
C TYR A 229 20.20 -5.88 0.67
N TYR A 230 19.85 -7.06 0.14
CA TYR A 230 20.68 -7.77 -0.84
C TYR A 230 20.28 -7.52 -2.30
N VAL A 231 19.03 -7.20 -2.59
CA VAL A 231 18.50 -7.11 -3.94
C VAL A 231 18.01 -5.70 -4.26
N GLY A 232 17.14 -5.15 -3.43
CA GLY A 232 16.54 -3.83 -3.64
C GLY A 232 17.52 -2.69 -3.43
N MET A 233 18.43 -2.85 -2.44
CA MET A 233 19.45 -1.85 -2.04
C MET A 233 18.88 -0.43 -1.93
N LEU A 234 17.64 -0.31 -1.41
CA LEU A 234 16.93 0.96 -1.33
C LEU A 234 17.68 1.97 -0.45
N TYR A 235 18.20 1.49 0.69
CA TYR A 235 18.91 2.33 1.65
C TYR A 235 20.41 2.13 1.53
N LYS A 236 21.14 3.21 1.24
CA LYS A 236 22.62 3.19 1.12
C LYS A 236 23.34 3.03 2.46
N ARG A 237 22.66 3.30 3.57
CA ARG A 237 23.25 3.33 4.91
C ARG A 237 22.67 2.23 5.79
N GLY A 238 23.51 1.38 6.34
CA GLY A 238 23.08 0.25 7.18
C GLY A 238 22.22 0.65 8.40
N TYR A 239 22.46 1.83 8.98
CA TYR A 239 21.66 2.29 10.12
C TYR A 239 20.20 2.64 9.77
N GLU A 240 19.87 2.84 8.49
CA GLU A 240 18.48 3.00 8.07
C GLU A 240 17.67 1.73 8.31
N TYR A 241 18.28 0.56 8.09
CA TYR A 241 17.64 -0.73 8.37
C TYR A 241 17.38 -0.95 9.86
N LEU A 242 18.18 -0.36 10.76
CA LEU A 242 17.94 -0.43 12.20
C LEU A 242 16.57 0.18 12.57
N TRP A 243 16.19 1.30 11.94
CA TRP A 243 14.88 1.89 12.16
C TRP A 243 13.73 1.01 11.66
N ILE A 244 13.93 0.31 10.53
CA ILE A 244 12.95 -0.62 9.99
C ILE A 244 12.82 -1.86 10.89
N ILE A 245 13.93 -2.35 11.45
CA ILE A 245 13.92 -3.45 12.43
C ILE A 245 13.18 -3.02 13.71
N ILE A 246 13.45 -1.83 14.24
CA ILE A 246 12.70 -1.31 15.39
C ILE A 246 11.20 -1.21 15.06
N ALA A 247 10.87 -0.72 13.88
CA ALA A 247 9.48 -0.67 13.42
C ALA A 247 8.85 -2.06 13.38
N SER A 248 9.55 -3.08 12.87
CA SER A 248 9.01 -4.43 12.78
C SER A 248 8.69 -5.02 14.16
N ILE A 249 9.51 -4.74 15.17
CA ILE A 249 9.30 -5.20 16.55
C ILE A 249 8.08 -4.51 17.18
N LEU A 250 7.90 -3.23 16.93
CA LEU A 250 6.86 -2.42 17.56
C LEU A 250 5.51 -2.45 16.83
N GLU A 251 5.52 -2.73 15.53
CA GLU A 251 4.33 -2.68 14.67
C GLU A 251 3.18 -3.57 15.16
N PRO A 252 3.38 -4.86 15.49
CA PRO A 252 2.28 -5.72 15.92
C PRO A 252 1.62 -5.26 17.23
N ILE A 253 2.36 -4.52 18.05
CA ILE A 253 1.90 -4.07 19.38
C ILE A 253 1.17 -2.71 19.27
N PHE A 254 1.70 -1.78 18.49
CA PHE A 254 1.22 -0.40 18.48
C PHE A 254 0.46 -0.04 17.20
N TYR A 255 0.97 -0.42 16.05
CA TYR A 255 0.40 0.03 14.77
C TYR A 255 -0.76 -0.86 14.31
N HIS A 256 -0.61 -2.16 14.39
CA HIS A 256 -1.63 -3.12 13.95
C HIS A 256 -2.99 -2.93 14.66
N PRO A 257 -3.08 -2.74 15.99
CA PRO A 257 -4.36 -2.47 16.65
C PRO A 257 -5.05 -1.19 16.16
N ILE A 258 -4.27 -0.15 15.80
CA ILE A 258 -4.81 1.08 15.22
C ILE A 258 -5.43 0.80 13.85
N ILE A 259 -4.76 0.00 13.02
CA ILE A 259 -5.26 -0.37 11.69
C ILE A 259 -6.54 -1.20 11.80
N THR A 260 -6.57 -2.19 12.71
CA THR A 260 -7.76 -2.99 13.01
C THR A 260 -8.95 -2.11 13.42
N PHE A 261 -8.74 -1.17 14.32
CA PHE A 261 -9.78 -0.20 14.73
C PHE A 261 -10.26 0.66 13.54
N CYS A 262 -9.35 1.17 12.72
CA CYS A 262 -9.69 1.95 11.53
C CYS A 262 -10.52 1.14 10.53
N SER A 263 -10.19 -0.14 10.36
CA SER A 263 -10.90 -1.06 9.47
C SER A 263 -12.33 -1.30 9.92
N LEU A 264 -12.53 -1.64 11.19
CA LEU A 264 -13.86 -1.82 11.78
C LEU A 264 -14.70 -0.55 11.67
N ARG A 265 -14.10 0.61 11.92
CA ARG A 265 -14.76 1.90 11.76
C ARG A 265 -15.15 2.19 10.30
N GLY A 266 -14.32 1.78 9.35
CA GLY A 266 -14.60 1.85 7.92
C GLY A 266 -15.82 1.01 7.53
N TYR A 267 -15.88 -0.24 8.00
CA TYR A 267 -17.02 -1.13 7.75
C TYR A 267 -18.32 -0.59 8.34
N LEU A 268 -18.28 -0.11 9.57
CA LEU A 268 -19.43 0.51 10.21
C LEU A 268 -19.89 1.76 9.45
N SER A 269 -18.95 2.58 8.99
CA SER A 269 -19.25 3.76 8.19
C SER A 269 -19.92 3.43 6.86
N TYR A 270 -19.53 2.32 6.22
CA TYR A 270 -20.18 1.84 5.00
C TYR A 270 -21.62 1.40 5.26
N LEU A 271 -21.85 0.60 6.32
CA LEU A 271 -23.18 0.10 6.69
C LEU A 271 -24.16 1.21 7.11
N THR A 272 -23.66 2.26 7.75
CA THR A 272 -24.51 3.36 8.25
C THR A 272 -24.76 4.45 7.20
N ASN A 273 -24.28 4.28 5.97
CA ASN A 273 -24.47 5.18 4.83
C ASN A 273 -24.18 6.67 5.16
N ARG A 274 -23.25 6.93 6.07
CA ARG A 274 -22.84 8.30 6.41
C ARG A 274 -22.04 8.87 5.25
N ASP A 275 -22.52 9.98 4.70
CA ASP A 275 -21.84 10.76 3.66
C ASP A 275 -20.42 11.12 4.11
N PHE A 276 -19.46 10.35 3.64
CA PHE A 276 -18.05 10.63 3.87
C PHE A 276 -17.60 11.57 2.74
N LYS A 277 -17.72 12.89 2.95
CA LYS A 277 -17.17 13.87 2.01
C LYS A 277 -15.66 13.70 1.96
N TRP A 278 -15.13 13.49 0.78
CA TRP A 278 -13.70 13.42 0.52
C TRP A 278 -13.06 14.76 0.93
N LYS A 279 -12.27 14.76 2.01
CA LYS A 279 -11.42 15.88 2.39
C LYS A 279 -10.03 15.60 1.90
N ASN A 280 -9.44 16.53 1.17
CA ASN A 280 -8.06 16.43 0.71
C ASN A 280 -7.13 16.12 1.89
N MET A 281 -6.18 15.20 1.64
CA MET A 281 -5.13 14.92 2.61
C MET A 281 -4.17 16.11 2.62
N GLU A 282 -3.97 16.73 3.77
CA GLU A 282 -2.94 17.75 3.94
C GLU A 282 -1.57 17.09 3.76
N ARG A 283 -0.81 17.55 2.80
CA ARG A 283 0.57 17.15 2.58
C ARG A 283 1.47 18.22 3.19
N LYS A 284 2.45 17.81 4.00
CA LYS A 284 3.41 18.75 4.61
C LYS A 284 4.42 19.27 3.60
N GLY A 285 4.54 18.60 2.44
CA GLY A 285 5.56 18.89 1.44
C GLY A 285 6.98 18.62 1.94
N PHE A 286 7.93 18.77 1.06
CA PHE A 286 9.35 18.68 1.41
C PHE A 286 9.84 20.10 1.70
N LYS A 287 10.41 20.33 2.91
CA LYS A 287 11.15 21.56 3.18
C LYS A 287 12.37 21.56 2.27
N GLN A 288 12.40 22.45 1.28
CA GLN A 288 13.67 22.82 0.65
C GLN A 288 14.55 23.39 1.76
N LYS A 289 15.71 22.82 1.98
CA LYS A 289 16.75 23.47 2.75
C LYS A 289 17.20 24.64 1.89
N GLU A 290 16.75 25.84 2.22
CA GLU A 290 17.41 27.05 1.71
C GLU A 290 18.88 26.91 2.11
N GLU A 291 19.76 26.73 1.12
CA GLU A 291 21.20 26.98 1.29
C GLU A 291 21.25 28.44 1.71
N SER A 292 21.72 28.69 2.93
CA SER A 292 22.12 30.01 3.34
C SER A 292 23.05 30.55 2.27
N ALA A 293 22.52 31.48 1.46
CA ALA A 293 23.33 32.24 0.55
C ALA A 293 24.38 32.96 1.39
N ASP A 294 25.59 32.46 1.30
CA ASP A 294 26.77 33.15 1.79
C ASP A 294 26.87 34.45 1.04
N ASN A 295 26.75 35.56 1.75
CA ASN A 295 26.90 36.90 1.27
C ASN A 295 28.27 37.07 0.62
N THR A 296 28.35 36.92 -0.69
CA THR A 296 29.42 37.51 -1.45
C THR A 296 28.84 38.68 -2.27
N ASP A 297 29.15 39.84 -1.76
CA ASP A 297 29.14 41.16 -2.31
C ASP A 297 29.21 41.16 -3.86
N THR A 298 28.08 41.51 -4.53
CA THR A 298 28.10 41.95 -5.91
C THR A 298 27.41 43.29 -6.01
N THR A 299 28.24 44.32 -5.99
CA THR A 299 27.94 45.68 -6.38
C THR A 299 27.20 45.70 -7.72
N PRO A 300 26.11 46.44 -7.88
CA PRO A 300 25.39 46.49 -9.14
C PRO A 300 26.19 47.24 -10.19
N MET A 301 26.56 46.55 -11.28
CA MET A 301 27.09 47.22 -12.49
C MET A 301 26.01 48.12 -13.09
N LYS A 302 26.37 49.41 -13.22
CA LYS A 302 25.59 50.39 -13.98
C LYS A 302 25.55 49.99 -15.47
N PRO A 303 24.44 50.18 -16.18
CA PRO A 303 24.40 49.96 -17.61
C PRO A 303 25.14 51.13 -18.34
N GLU A 304 26.05 50.75 -19.25
CA GLU A 304 26.66 51.70 -20.22
C GLU A 304 25.62 52.13 -21.25
N PRO A 305 25.67 53.40 -21.69
CA PRO A 305 24.77 53.92 -22.71
C PRO A 305 25.14 53.41 -24.08
N ALA A 306 24.15 52.96 -24.85
CA ALA A 306 24.25 52.63 -26.26
C ALA A 306 24.67 53.87 -27.08
N THR A 307 25.79 53.79 -27.83
CA THR A 307 26.16 54.70 -28.89
C THR A 307 25.75 54.07 -30.21
N ILE A 308 24.98 54.85 -30.94
CA ILE A 308 24.57 54.93 -32.38
C ILE A 308 25.18 53.89 -33.31
#